data_554d8819a887a46639af2173a5870256
#
_entry.id   554d8819a887a46639af2173a5870256
#
_cell.length_a   1.000
_cell.length_b   1.000
_cell.length_c   1.000
_cell.angle_alpha   90.00
_cell.angle_beta   90.00
_cell.angle_gamma   90.00
#
_symmetry.space_group_name_H-M   'P 1'
#
loop_
_entity.id
_entity.type
_entity.pdbx_description
1 polymer ?
#
loop_
_entity_poly.entity_id
_entity_poly.type
_entity_poly.pdbx_seq_one_letter_code
_entity_poly.pdbx_strand_id
1 'polypeptide(L)'
;MFSINEQDNTSKKSHKAESFLKGTFILTVASLVVKVIGSLNWIFVSRVLGGEGIGLYQMAFPIYFLALTVSSAGVPVAISIITAERVALNDIFGAKRIFRISMCFMFCTGLFFSLLTYFGAQWLIDWQFVRDPRAYYSIIALAPAVFFVTILASSRGYLQGWQRMTPTAVSQIVEQIFRVVTMILFAQLLLPYGLEYASAGASLGALAGAITGVIVLVYFHIKLEKDIVKNYGNELKPVNDAQTASVWKIIKRIFVLALPVSAASIMLPIVSNLDLLIVPARLEVAGYSVNEATELFGYLTGMAVPLVNLSTILTASLAVSIVPAISEARTLKDKTRCFNQTAAAMRISNFICFPAFVTVMMLAVPISTLIYNAPGAGPAVWVSSFSIVLLGLHQVTTGVLQGLGHPTIPMINMVIAAIAKVILNWVLTAQHSLGIMGAAWATVADIGIAALINLYFLYKYINYKIEIMQLLKTIVSATIMAGIIHFGYEFLLYETASNALATFASLFVGMFFYIIVLILIGGIMESDIERIPMIGAPSIRFFKKIGVLKN
;
A
#
# COMPACT_ATOMS: atom_id res chain seq x y z
N MET A 1 21.73 -47.25 -16.25
CA MET A 1 21.44 -46.09 -17.14
C MET A 1 20.24 -45.24 -16.66
N PHE A 2 19.57 -45.63 -15.58
CA PHE A 2 18.41 -44.85 -15.02
C PHE A 2 18.79 -43.84 -13.92
N SER A 3 19.99 -43.87 -13.33
CA SER A 3 20.36 -43.00 -12.21
C SER A 3 20.92 -41.61 -12.60
N ILE A 4 21.33 -41.43 -13.87
CA ILE A 4 21.93 -40.17 -14.33
C ILE A 4 20.83 -39.14 -14.67
N ASN A 5 19.63 -39.58 -15.10
CA ASN A 5 18.53 -38.69 -15.43
C ASN A 5 17.78 -38.11 -14.22
N GLU A 6 17.82 -38.73 -13.05
CA GLU A 6 17.17 -38.24 -11.83
C GLU A 6 18.00 -37.15 -11.14
N GLN A 7 19.33 -37.26 -11.14
CA GLN A 7 20.20 -36.23 -10.57
C GLN A 7 20.20 -34.93 -11.39
N ASP A 8 20.14 -35.02 -12.72
CA ASP A 8 20.05 -33.85 -13.61
C ASP A 8 18.70 -33.12 -13.50
N ASN A 9 17.61 -33.87 -13.25
CA ASN A 9 16.28 -33.29 -13.02
C ASN A 9 16.14 -32.66 -11.63
N THR A 10 16.79 -33.18 -10.59
CA THR A 10 16.79 -32.59 -9.25
C THR A 10 17.66 -31.35 -9.19
N SER A 11 18.82 -31.31 -9.87
CA SER A 11 19.67 -30.13 -9.94
C SER A 11 19.00 -29.00 -10.74
N LYS A 12 18.34 -29.30 -11.87
CA LYS A 12 17.55 -28.31 -12.64
C LYS A 12 16.33 -27.78 -11.87
N LYS A 13 15.65 -28.61 -11.08
CA LYS A 13 14.55 -28.18 -10.19
C LYS A 13 15.05 -27.29 -9.05
N SER A 14 16.20 -27.63 -8.43
CA SER A 14 16.83 -26.83 -7.40
C SER A 14 17.25 -25.45 -7.93
N HIS A 15 17.92 -25.37 -9.06
CA HIS A 15 18.29 -24.10 -9.70
C HIS A 15 17.08 -23.25 -10.12
N LYS A 16 15.98 -23.85 -10.57
CA LYS A 16 14.74 -23.13 -10.88
C LYS A 16 14.05 -22.57 -9.64
N ALA A 17 14.02 -23.35 -8.55
CA ALA A 17 13.43 -22.89 -7.28
C ALA A 17 14.24 -21.76 -6.65
N GLU A 18 15.56 -21.85 -6.68
CA GLU A 18 16.48 -20.81 -6.18
C GLU A 18 16.37 -19.52 -7.01
N SER A 19 16.26 -19.63 -8.33
CA SER A 19 16.01 -18.49 -9.23
C SER A 19 14.66 -17.82 -8.98
N PHE A 20 13.59 -18.57 -8.69
CA PHE A 20 12.28 -18.06 -8.36
C PHE A 20 12.27 -17.31 -7.02
N LEU A 21 12.85 -17.88 -5.97
CA LEU A 21 13.00 -17.23 -4.66
C LEU A 21 13.78 -15.92 -4.75
N LYS A 22 14.88 -15.91 -5.49
CA LYS A 22 15.68 -14.71 -5.76
C LYS A 22 14.87 -13.64 -6.49
N GLY A 23 14.09 -14.03 -7.50
CA GLY A 23 13.24 -13.12 -8.25
C GLY A 23 12.13 -12.51 -7.38
N THR A 24 11.49 -13.31 -6.55
CA THR A 24 10.46 -12.85 -5.60
C THR A 24 11.05 -11.89 -4.56
N PHE A 25 12.23 -12.19 -4.04
CA PHE A 25 12.94 -11.30 -3.11
C PHE A 25 13.26 -9.94 -3.75
N ILE A 26 13.80 -9.93 -4.98
CA ILE A 26 14.07 -8.70 -5.73
C ILE A 26 12.80 -7.86 -5.90
N LEU A 27 11.68 -8.48 -6.26
CA LEU A 27 10.41 -7.77 -6.45
C LEU A 27 9.88 -7.21 -5.12
N THR A 28 10.01 -7.96 -4.02
CA THR A 28 9.59 -7.52 -2.68
C THR A 28 10.41 -6.30 -2.22
N VAL A 29 11.74 -6.36 -2.35
CA VAL A 29 12.62 -5.23 -2.02
C VAL A 29 12.31 -4.02 -2.89
N ALA A 30 12.14 -4.20 -4.20
CA ALA A 30 11.76 -3.12 -5.10
C ALA A 30 10.44 -2.47 -4.71
N SER A 31 9.42 -3.27 -4.36
CA SER A 31 8.12 -2.76 -3.91
C SER A 31 8.22 -1.97 -2.60
N LEU A 32 9.10 -2.38 -1.68
CA LEU A 32 9.37 -1.64 -0.45
C LEU A 32 10.03 -0.29 -0.75
N VAL A 33 11.06 -0.28 -1.59
CA VAL A 33 11.76 0.94 -2.03
C VAL A 33 10.77 1.92 -2.70
N VAL A 34 9.90 1.42 -3.59
CA VAL A 34 8.86 2.23 -4.24
C VAL A 34 7.90 2.85 -3.23
N LYS A 35 7.48 2.11 -2.20
CA LYS A 35 6.61 2.63 -1.14
C LYS A 35 7.31 3.73 -0.33
N VAL A 36 8.58 3.55 0.02
CA VAL A 36 9.37 4.57 0.74
C VAL A 36 9.51 5.83 -0.10
N ILE A 37 9.91 5.71 -1.37
CA ILE A 37 10.01 6.85 -2.29
C ILE A 37 8.65 7.54 -2.44
N GLY A 38 7.57 6.77 -2.56
CA GLY A 38 6.20 7.31 -2.64
C GLY A 38 5.78 8.09 -1.41
N SER A 39 6.13 7.60 -0.21
CA SER A 39 5.83 8.31 1.04
C SER A 39 6.64 9.60 1.18
N LEU A 40 7.92 9.58 0.80
CA LEU A 40 8.76 10.79 0.79
C LEU A 40 8.25 11.84 -0.21
N ASN A 41 7.71 11.40 -1.35
CA ASN A 41 7.13 12.30 -2.35
C ASN A 41 6.03 13.19 -1.75
N TRP A 42 5.17 12.64 -0.89
CA TRP A 42 4.10 13.41 -0.25
C TRP A 42 4.63 14.58 0.58
N ILE A 43 5.80 14.43 1.20
CA ILE A 43 6.44 15.50 1.96
C ILE A 43 6.78 16.69 1.05
N PHE A 44 7.43 16.42 -0.08
CA PHE A 44 7.85 17.48 -1.00
C PHE A 44 6.68 18.13 -1.71
N VAL A 45 5.74 17.34 -2.20
CA VAL A 45 4.59 17.85 -2.95
C VAL A 45 3.66 18.66 -2.06
N SER A 46 3.44 18.21 -0.82
CA SER A 46 2.61 18.97 0.13
C SER A 46 3.20 20.33 0.50
N ARG A 47 4.52 20.45 0.53
CA ARG A 47 5.17 21.74 0.75
C ARG A 47 5.04 22.71 -0.42
N VAL A 48 4.94 22.20 -1.63
CA VAL A 48 4.76 23.02 -2.85
C VAL A 48 3.30 23.42 -3.02
N LEU A 49 2.38 22.49 -2.83
CA LEU A 49 0.94 22.67 -3.14
C LEU A 49 0.12 23.19 -1.94
N GLY A 50 0.62 23.04 -0.71
CA GLY A 50 -0.18 23.29 0.48
C GLY A 50 -1.35 22.32 0.64
N GLY A 51 -2.23 22.57 1.62
CA GLY A 51 -3.39 21.74 1.89
C GLY A 51 -4.41 21.77 0.75
N GLU A 52 -4.72 22.96 0.24
CA GLU A 52 -5.70 23.18 -0.81
C GLU A 52 -5.28 22.52 -2.13
N GLY A 53 -4.02 22.72 -2.58
CA GLY A 53 -3.54 22.08 -3.81
C GLY A 53 -3.43 20.56 -3.71
N ILE A 54 -3.09 20.02 -2.54
CA ILE A 54 -3.15 18.59 -2.27
C ILE A 54 -4.61 18.11 -2.28
N GLY A 55 -5.57 18.90 -1.79
CA GLY A 55 -7.00 18.60 -1.86
C GLY A 55 -7.47 18.45 -3.31
N LEU A 56 -7.09 19.38 -4.20
CA LEU A 56 -7.41 19.29 -5.63
C LEU A 56 -6.83 18.02 -6.28
N TYR A 57 -5.59 17.68 -5.95
CA TYR A 57 -4.98 16.43 -6.41
C TYR A 57 -5.75 15.20 -5.87
N GLN A 58 -6.08 15.20 -4.60
CA GLN A 58 -6.78 14.08 -3.94
C GLN A 58 -8.24 13.95 -4.36
N MET A 59 -8.86 14.98 -4.90
CA MET A 59 -10.17 14.87 -5.56
C MET A 59 -10.08 14.16 -6.91
N ALA A 60 -8.98 14.27 -7.63
CA ALA A 60 -8.79 13.60 -8.92
C ALA A 60 -8.29 12.15 -8.78
N PHE A 61 -7.48 11.88 -7.75
CA PHE A 61 -6.78 10.59 -7.60
C PHE A 61 -7.71 9.37 -7.44
N PRO A 62 -8.81 9.39 -6.65
CA PRO A 62 -9.74 8.26 -6.55
C PRO A 62 -10.39 7.89 -7.87
N ILE A 63 -10.73 8.87 -8.71
CA ILE A 63 -11.33 8.68 -10.03
C ILE A 63 -10.32 7.96 -10.94
N TYR A 64 -9.09 8.47 -11.00
CA TYR A 64 -7.99 7.84 -11.71
C TYR A 64 -7.75 6.39 -11.23
N PHE A 65 -7.71 6.17 -9.92
CA PHE A 65 -7.46 4.87 -9.31
C PHE A 65 -8.58 3.86 -9.61
N LEU A 66 -9.83 4.32 -9.63
CA LEU A 66 -10.97 3.50 -10.04
C LEU A 66 -10.90 3.12 -11.52
N ALA A 67 -10.68 4.11 -12.40
CA ALA A 67 -10.54 3.88 -13.84
C ALA A 67 -9.39 2.90 -14.14
N LEU A 68 -8.24 3.07 -13.49
CA LEU A 68 -7.09 2.18 -13.60
C LEU A 68 -7.43 0.76 -13.12
N THR A 69 -8.07 0.63 -11.97
CA THR A 69 -8.40 -0.68 -11.40
C THR A 69 -9.41 -1.42 -12.28
N VAL A 70 -10.43 -0.75 -12.78
CA VAL A 70 -11.42 -1.37 -13.69
C VAL A 70 -10.77 -1.76 -15.02
N SER A 71 -9.84 -0.94 -15.54
CA SER A 71 -9.18 -1.20 -16.83
C SER A 71 -8.17 -2.34 -16.78
N SER A 72 -7.51 -2.58 -15.64
CA SER A 72 -6.31 -3.43 -15.59
C SER A 72 -6.21 -4.41 -14.43
N ALA A 73 -7.02 -4.29 -13.36
CA ALA A 73 -6.88 -5.16 -12.19
C ALA A 73 -7.06 -6.64 -12.55
N GLY A 74 -6.22 -7.50 -11.97
CA GLY A 74 -6.25 -8.94 -12.20
C GLY A 74 -5.74 -9.41 -13.56
N VAL A 75 -5.79 -8.57 -14.59
CA VAL A 75 -5.34 -8.96 -15.95
C VAL A 75 -3.85 -9.31 -16.00
N PRO A 76 -2.92 -8.58 -15.36
CA PRO A 76 -1.51 -8.96 -15.32
C PRO A 76 -1.28 -10.36 -14.73
N VAL A 77 -2.03 -10.71 -13.69
CA VAL A 77 -1.95 -12.03 -13.05
C VAL A 77 -2.44 -13.12 -14.02
N ALA A 78 -3.56 -12.88 -14.69
CA ALA A 78 -4.09 -13.81 -15.69
C ALA A 78 -3.11 -14.00 -16.86
N ILE A 79 -2.53 -12.91 -17.39
CA ILE A 79 -1.51 -12.97 -18.45
C ILE A 79 -0.30 -13.77 -17.96
N SER A 80 0.17 -13.55 -16.74
CA SER A 80 1.30 -14.26 -16.17
C SER A 80 1.05 -15.76 -16.09
N ILE A 81 -0.12 -16.17 -15.59
CA ILE A 81 -0.51 -17.58 -15.48
C ILE A 81 -0.54 -18.23 -16.86
N ILE A 82 -1.28 -17.66 -17.82
CA ILE A 82 -1.46 -18.26 -19.14
C ILE A 82 -0.13 -18.28 -19.91
N THR A 83 0.70 -17.25 -19.77
CA THR A 83 2.04 -17.21 -20.37
C THR A 83 2.95 -18.29 -19.77
N ALA A 84 2.96 -18.45 -18.43
CA ALA A 84 3.77 -19.45 -17.75
C ALA A 84 3.38 -20.88 -18.17
N GLU A 85 2.09 -21.15 -18.35
CA GLU A 85 1.60 -22.45 -18.85
C GLU A 85 2.15 -22.75 -20.26
N ARG A 86 2.12 -21.76 -21.17
CA ARG A 86 2.62 -21.94 -22.54
C ARG A 86 4.15 -22.12 -22.57
N VAL A 87 4.86 -21.32 -21.78
CA VAL A 87 6.31 -21.45 -21.63
C VAL A 87 6.70 -22.83 -21.06
N ALA A 88 5.94 -23.34 -20.08
CA ALA A 88 6.16 -24.67 -19.52
C ALA A 88 5.97 -25.80 -20.53
N LEU A 89 5.05 -25.61 -21.49
CA LEU A 89 4.81 -26.54 -22.62
C LEU A 89 5.78 -26.33 -23.80
N ASN A 90 6.78 -25.45 -23.67
CA ASN A 90 7.66 -25.01 -24.77
C ASN A 90 6.91 -24.39 -25.98
N ASP A 91 5.66 -23.95 -25.77
CA ASP A 91 4.86 -23.28 -26.80
C ASP A 91 5.17 -21.77 -26.81
N ILE A 92 6.34 -21.43 -27.34
CA ILE A 92 6.82 -20.04 -27.41
C ILE A 92 5.94 -19.20 -28.33
N PHE A 93 5.45 -19.80 -29.40
CA PHE A 93 4.56 -19.13 -30.36
C PHE A 93 3.22 -18.77 -29.67
N GLY A 94 2.66 -19.70 -28.92
CA GLY A 94 1.45 -19.47 -28.12
C GLY A 94 1.65 -18.39 -27.06
N ALA A 95 2.79 -18.37 -26.38
CA ALA A 95 3.12 -17.32 -25.41
C ALA A 95 3.19 -15.91 -26.06
N LYS A 96 3.84 -15.79 -27.21
CA LYS A 96 3.89 -14.52 -27.99
C LYS A 96 2.52 -14.10 -28.50
N ARG A 97 1.69 -15.06 -28.92
CA ARG A 97 0.31 -14.80 -29.36
C ARG A 97 -0.55 -14.29 -28.22
N ILE A 98 -0.45 -14.89 -27.04
CA ILE A 98 -1.16 -14.43 -25.83
C ILE A 98 -0.75 -12.98 -25.52
N PHE A 99 0.53 -12.68 -25.55
CA PHE A 99 1.01 -11.32 -25.30
C PHE A 99 0.41 -10.31 -26.29
N ARG A 100 0.43 -10.61 -27.60
CA ARG A 100 -0.15 -9.73 -28.63
C ARG A 100 -1.64 -9.48 -28.41
N ILE A 101 -2.41 -10.56 -28.15
CA ILE A 101 -3.85 -10.46 -27.91
C ILE A 101 -4.14 -9.66 -26.62
N SER A 102 -3.40 -9.97 -25.55
CA SER A 102 -3.54 -9.26 -24.27
C SER A 102 -3.17 -7.79 -24.40
N MET A 103 -2.09 -7.48 -25.13
CA MET A 103 -1.66 -6.10 -25.37
C MET A 103 -2.70 -5.32 -26.18
N CYS A 104 -3.26 -5.92 -27.23
CA CYS A 104 -4.34 -5.29 -28.00
C CYS A 104 -5.59 -5.06 -27.14
N PHE A 105 -5.97 -6.05 -26.34
CA PHE A 105 -7.10 -5.93 -25.42
C PHE A 105 -6.87 -4.81 -24.40
N MET A 106 -5.70 -4.80 -23.76
CA MET A 106 -5.34 -3.78 -22.77
C MET A 106 -5.14 -2.39 -23.38
N PHE A 107 -4.71 -2.32 -24.64
CA PHE A 107 -4.68 -1.07 -25.40
C PHE A 107 -6.10 -0.51 -25.57
N CYS A 108 -7.05 -1.33 -26.00
CA CYS A 108 -8.44 -0.91 -26.17
C CYS A 108 -9.10 -0.50 -24.84
N THR A 109 -8.95 -1.32 -23.78
CA THR A 109 -9.52 -1.00 -22.47
C THR A 109 -8.86 0.22 -21.85
N GLY A 110 -7.55 0.32 -21.89
CA GLY A 110 -6.80 1.49 -21.37
C GLY A 110 -7.17 2.78 -22.11
N LEU A 111 -7.28 2.72 -23.44
CA LEU A 111 -7.71 3.87 -24.24
C LEU A 111 -9.15 4.26 -23.92
N PHE A 112 -10.06 3.28 -23.82
CA PHE A 112 -11.46 3.52 -23.48
C PHE A 112 -11.60 4.21 -22.12
N PHE A 113 -10.97 3.69 -21.05
CA PHE A 113 -11.08 4.30 -19.72
C PHE A 113 -10.30 5.62 -19.62
N SER A 114 -9.21 5.78 -20.36
CA SER A 114 -8.50 7.06 -20.47
C SER A 114 -9.41 8.15 -21.09
N LEU A 115 -10.04 7.85 -22.23
CA LEU A 115 -10.96 8.77 -22.90
C LEU A 115 -12.23 9.02 -22.05
N LEU A 116 -12.76 7.98 -21.41
CA LEU A 116 -13.89 8.11 -20.48
C LEU A 116 -13.57 9.04 -19.32
N THR A 117 -12.36 8.93 -18.74
CA THR A 117 -11.92 9.84 -17.67
C THR A 117 -11.74 11.27 -18.19
N TYR A 118 -11.15 11.43 -19.38
CA TYR A 118 -10.89 12.73 -19.98
C TYR A 118 -12.19 13.48 -20.32
N PHE A 119 -13.08 12.86 -21.09
CA PHE A 119 -14.35 13.47 -21.49
C PHE A 119 -15.38 13.48 -20.36
N GLY A 120 -15.30 12.54 -19.43
CA GLY A 120 -16.17 12.46 -18.27
C GLY A 120 -15.82 13.47 -17.16
N ALA A 121 -14.64 14.09 -17.20
CA ALA A 121 -14.19 15.01 -16.16
C ALA A 121 -15.18 16.17 -15.92
N GLN A 122 -15.67 16.79 -17.00
CA GLN A 122 -16.65 17.88 -16.89
C GLN A 122 -17.97 17.38 -16.28
N TRP A 123 -18.43 16.23 -16.67
CA TRP A 123 -19.64 15.59 -16.14
C TRP A 123 -19.58 15.35 -14.64
N LEU A 124 -18.42 14.90 -14.13
CA LEU A 124 -18.24 14.67 -12.70
C LEU A 124 -18.34 15.95 -11.88
N ILE A 125 -17.97 17.09 -12.46
CA ILE A 125 -18.09 18.41 -11.85
C ILE A 125 -19.54 18.91 -11.94
N ASP A 126 -20.15 18.86 -13.12
CA ASP A 126 -21.52 19.35 -13.35
C ASP A 126 -22.54 18.59 -12.47
N TRP A 127 -22.31 17.30 -12.24
CA TRP A 127 -23.13 16.49 -11.34
C TRP A 127 -22.70 16.58 -9.88
N GLN A 128 -21.76 17.46 -9.57
CA GLN A 128 -21.24 17.67 -8.21
C GLN A 128 -20.69 16.40 -7.54
N PHE A 129 -20.24 15.42 -8.33
CA PHE A 129 -19.48 14.29 -7.80
C PHE A 129 -18.12 14.76 -7.25
N VAL A 130 -17.50 15.71 -7.93
CA VAL A 130 -16.35 16.49 -7.47
C VAL A 130 -16.83 17.90 -7.19
N ARG A 131 -16.72 18.34 -5.94
CA ARG A 131 -17.29 19.62 -5.48
C ARG A 131 -16.51 20.83 -5.93
N ASP A 132 -15.19 20.72 -6.00
CA ASP A 132 -14.33 21.84 -6.43
C ASP A 132 -14.07 21.76 -7.93
N PRO A 133 -14.59 22.74 -8.73
CA PRO A 133 -14.40 22.74 -10.18
C PRO A 133 -12.94 22.81 -10.63
N ARG A 134 -12.06 23.36 -9.81
CA ARG A 134 -10.62 23.48 -10.10
C ARG A 134 -9.93 22.12 -10.20
N ALA A 135 -10.49 21.05 -9.59
CA ALA A 135 -9.99 19.68 -9.71
C ALA A 135 -10.11 19.12 -11.15
N TYR A 136 -10.90 19.76 -12.03
CA TYR A 136 -11.00 19.41 -13.45
C TYR A 136 -9.64 19.24 -14.11
N TYR A 137 -8.73 20.19 -13.92
CA TYR A 137 -7.41 20.16 -14.54
C TYR A 137 -6.57 18.97 -14.06
N SER A 138 -6.69 18.58 -12.79
CA SER A 138 -6.02 17.39 -12.23
C SER A 138 -6.60 16.09 -12.79
N ILE A 139 -7.92 16.00 -12.99
CA ILE A 139 -8.60 14.82 -13.56
C ILE A 139 -8.15 14.60 -15.00
N ILE A 140 -8.17 15.64 -15.85
CA ILE A 140 -7.76 15.53 -17.25
C ILE A 140 -6.26 15.23 -17.39
N ALA A 141 -5.42 15.75 -16.48
CA ALA A 141 -3.99 15.48 -16.47
C ALA A 141 -3.66 14.02 -16.11
N LEU A 142 -4.48 13.38 -15.25
CA LEU A 142 -4.35 11.96 -14.89
C LEU A 142 -4.92 11.01 -15.96
N ALA A 143 -5.85 11.44 -16.78
CA ALA A 143 -6.55 10.58 -17.72
C ALA A 143 -5.61 9.82 -18.68
N PRO A 144 -4.59 10.44 -19.33
CA PRO A 144 -3.65 9.71 -20.19
C PRO A 144 -2.81 8.67 -19.43
N ALA A 145 -2.56 8.86 -18.13
CA ALA A 145 -1.81 7.93 -17.33
C ALA A 145 -2.54 6.57 -17.21
N VAL A 146 -3.88 6.54 -17.21
CA VAL A 146 -4.67 5.30 -17.22
C VAL A 146 -4.26 4.41 -18.38
N PHE A 147 -4.13 4.98 -19.57
CA PHE A 147 -3.73 4.25 -20.78
C PHE A 147 -2.33 3.64 -20.65
N PHE A 148 -1.33 4.44 -20.29
CA PHE A 148 0.06 3.97 -20.22
C PHE A 148 0.27 2.95 -19.09
N VAL A 149 -0.36 3.15 -17.92
CA VAL A 149 -0.28 2.20 -16.80
C VAL A 149 -0.95 0.87 -17.16
N THR A 150 -2.05 0.90 -17.92
CA THR A 150 -2.72 -0.32 -18.40
C THR A 150 -1.82 -1.12 -19.34
N ILE A 151 -1.14 -0.48 -20.27
CA ILE A 151 -0.13 -1.12 -21.16
C ILE A 151 1.03 -1.70 -20.33
N LEU A 152 1.53 -0.93 -19.37
CA LEU A 152 2.62 -1.31 -18.49
C LEU A 152 2.26 -2.56 -17.69
N ALA A 153 1.01 -2.65 -17.19
CA ALA A 153 0.49 -3.80 -16.46
C ALA A 153 0.51 -5.09 -17.31
N SER A 154 0.09 -5.03 -18.58
CA SER A 154 0.16 -6.16 -19.51
C SER A 154 1.58 -6.65 -19.75
N SER A 155 2.51 -5.71 -19.99
CA SER A 155 3.93 -6.02 -20.19
C SER A 155 4.58 -6.68 -18.98
N ARG A 156 4.28 -6.18 -17.78
CA ARG A 156 4.72 -6.79 -16.50
C ARG A 156 4.18 -8.22 -16.36
N GLY A 157 2.89 -8.43 -16.60
CA GLY A 157 2.27 -9.76 -16.53
C GLY A 157 2.95 -10.76 -17.46
N TYR A 158 3.25 -10.37 -18.69
CA TYR A 158 3.93 -11.22 -19.65
C TYR A 158 5.36 -11.60 -19.19
N LEU A 159 6.17 -10.63 -18.77
CA LEU A 159 7.56 -10.88 -18.31
C LEU A 159 7.59 -11.72 -17.02
N GLN A 160 6.62 -11.52 -16.13
CA GLN A 160 6.44 -12.37 -14.93
C GLN A 160 6.08 -13.80 -15.30
N GLY A 161 5.27 -14.00 -16.35
CA GLY A 161 4.96 -15.33 -16.91
C GLY A 161 6.19 -16.08 -17.40
N TRP A 162 7.22 -15.37 -17.87
CA TRP A 162 8.55 -15.90 -18.18
C TRP A 162 9.43 -16.10 -16.94
N GLN A 163 8.89 -15.93 -15.72
CA GLN A 163 9.62 -15.98 -14.44
C GLN A 163 10.77 -14.94 -14.36
N ARG A 164 10.69 -13.85 -15.15
CA ARG A 164 11.65 -12.74 -15.11
C ARG A 164 11.08 -11.61 -14.26
N MET A 165 11.43 -11.57 -12.98
CA MET A 165 10.91 -10.58 -12.02
C MET A 165 11.70 -9.26 -12.04
N THR A 166 12.98 -9.30 -12.41
CA THR A 166 13.87 -8.12 -12.47
C THR A 166 13.32 -7.00 -13.35
N PRO A 167 12.77 -7.25 -14.56
CA PRO A 167 12.17 -6.18 -15.38
C PRO A 167 11.04 -5.44 -14.67
N THR A 168 10.18 -6.18 -13.98
CA THR A 168 9.08 -5.59 -13.18
C THR A 168 9.64 -4.71 -12.07
N ALA A 169 10.62 -5.21 -11.31
CA ALA A 169 11.25 -4.47 -10.22
C ALA A 169 11.90 -3.17 -10.71
N VAL A 170 12.73 -3.24 -11.75
CA VAL A 170 13.40 -2.07 -12.35
C VAL A 170 12.39 -1.07 -12.89
N SER A 171 11.35 -1.54 -13.61
CA SER A 171 10.32 -0.65 -14.16
C SER A 171 9.53 0.07 -13.06
N GLN A 172 9.26 -0.57 -11.92
CA GLN A 172 8.58 0.05 -10.78
C GLN A 172 9.43 1.15 -10.13
N ILE A 173 10.73 0.89 -9.93
CA ILE A 173 11.63 1.87 -9.33
C ILE A 173 11.80 3.07 -10.24
N VAL A 174 12.07 2.85 -11.54
CA VAL A 174 12.25 3.92 -12.53
C VAL A 174 10.97 4.74 -12.68
N GLU A 175 9.81 4.08 -12.82
CA GLU A 175 8.50 4.72 -12.84
C GLU A 175 8.32 5.65 -11.64
N GLN A 176 8.62 5.16 -10.43
CA GLN A 176 8.41 5.93 -9.21
C GLN A 176 9.36 7.12 -9.10
N ILE A 177 10.64 6.96 -9.49
CA ILE A 177 11.61 8.06 -9.49
C ILE A 177 11.15 9.16 -10.45
N PHE A 178 10.81 8.80 -11.69
CA PHE A 178 10.36 9.79 -12.68
C PHE A 178 9.03 10.42 -12.29
N ARG A 179 8.11 9.67 -11.71
CA ARG A 179 6.87 10.20 -11.15
C ARG A 179 7.15 11.29 -10.13
N VAL A 180 8.01 11.02 -9.14
CA VAL A 180 8.34 11.96 -8.07
C VAL A 180 9.02 13.21 -8.61
N VAL A 181 10.05 13.05 -9.44
CA VAL A 181 10.80 14.18 -9.99
C VAL A 181 9.90 15.07 -10.84
N THR A 182 9.12 14.49 -11.75
CA THR A 182 8.24 15.27 -12.64
C THR A 182 7.04 15.87 -11.89
N MET A 183 6.51 15.18 -10.88
CA MET A 183 5.44 15.68 -10.02
C MET A 183 5.84 16.97 -9.30
N ILE A 184 7.02 16.99 -8.68
CA ILE A 184 7.54 18.17 -7.99
C ILE A 184 7.89 19.27 -9.00
N LEU A 185 8.58 18.91 -10.09
CA LEU A 185 9.01 19.86 -11.11
C LEU A 185 7.83 20.60 -11.74
N PHE A 186 6.81 19.85 -12.21
CA PHE A 186 5.66 20.47 -12.86
C PHE A 186 4.75 21.20 -11.88
N ALA A 187 4.64 20.74 -10.62
CA ALA A 187 3.94 21.49 -9.60
C ALA A 187 4.58 22.86 -9.38
N GLN A 188 5.91 22.93 -9.26
CA GLN A 188 6.63 24.20 -9.08
C GLN A 188 6.57 25.12 -10.30
N LEU A 189 6.72 24.55 -11.52
CA LEU A 189 6.69 25.33 -12.76
C LEU A 189 5.33 25.95 -13.04
N LEU A 190 4.24 25.26 -12.67
CA LEU A 190 2.88 25.70 -12.94
C LEU A 190 2.25 26.49 -11.78
N LEU A 191 2.89 26.51 -10.61
CA LEU A 191 2.40 27.25 -9.44
C LEU A 191 2.17 28.76 -9.69
N PRO A 192 3.01 29.48 -10.46
CA PRO A 192 2.77 30.89 -10.77
C PRO A 192 1.52 31.16 -11.60
N TYR A 193 0.98 30.16 -12.29
CA TYR A 193 -0.23 30.29 -13.13
C TYR A 193 -1.53 30.01 -12.37
N GLY A 194 -1.44 29.43 -11.18
CA GLY A 194 -2.56 29.11 -10.30
C GLY A 194 -2.39 27.73 -9.65
N LEU A 195 -3.07 27.56 -8.51
CA LEU A 195 -2.98 26.35 -7.71
C LEU A 195 -3.57 25.13 -8.43
N GLU A 196 -4.63 25.33 -9.20
CA GLU A 196 -5.26 24.31 -10.05
C GLU A 196 -4.30 23.78 -11.12
N TYR A 197 -3.51 24.64 -11.74
CA TYR A 197 -2.49 24.24 -12.71
C TYR A 197 -1.31 23.55 -12.06
N ALA A 198 -0.89 23.99 -10.86
CA ALA A 198 0.15 23.32 -10.09
C ALA A 198 -0.26 21.91 -9.68
N SER A 199 -1.52 21.72 -9.23
CA SER A 199 -2.07 20.41 -8.91
C SER A 199 -2.19 19.50 -10.14
N ALA A 200 -2.60 20.05 -11.30
CA ALA A 200 -2.58 19.34 -12.57
C ALA A 200 -1.17 18.96 -13.00
N GLY A 201 -0.18 19.85 -12.79
CA GLY A 201 1.24 19.57 -13.01
C GLY A 201 1.74 18.41 -12.17
N ALA A 202 1.40 18.40 -10.88
CA ALA A 202 1.67 17.25 -10.02
C ALA A 202 1.05 15.96 -10.58
N SER A 203 -0.19 16.03 -11.07
CA SER A 203 -0.90 14.90 -11.66
C SER A 203 -0.21 14.34 -12.90
N LEU A 204 0.44 15.17 -13.72
CA LEU A 204 1.24 14.74 -14.87
C LEU A 204 2.44 13.85 -14.48
N GLY A 205 2.88 13.89 -13.23
CA GLY A 205 3.91 12.98 -12.72
C GLY A 205 3.54 11.51 -12.90
N ALA A 206 2.25 11.16 -12.76
CA ALA A 206 1.78 9.79 -12.98
C ALA A 206 1.97 9.36 -14.46
N LEU A 207 1.69 10.26 -15.40
CA LEU A 207 1.89 10.03 -16.83
C LEU A 207 3.37 9.84 -17.17
N ALA A 208 4.23 10.76 -16.70
CA ALA A 208 5.67 10.70 -16.96
C ALA A 208 6.29 9.40 -16.39
N GLY A 209 5.92 9.03 -15.17
CA GLY A 209 6.32 7.76 -14.57
C GLY A 209 5.89 6.56 -15.40
N ALA A 210 4.62 6.53 -15.84
CA ALA A 210 4.09 5.43 -16.63
C ALA A 210 4.82 5.29 -17.98
N ILE A 211 5.06 6.40 -18.69
CA ILE A 211 5.80 6.39 -19.96
C ILE A 211 7.21 5.82 -19.76
N THR A 212 7.94 6.29 -18.74
CA THR A 212 9.30 5.79 -18.46
C THR A 212 9.30 4.31 -18.08
N GLY A 213 8.30 3.87 -17.30
CA GLY A 213 8.09 2.45 -17.01
C GLY A 213 7.87 1.61 -18.26
N VAL A 214 7.07 2.10 -19.21
CA VAL A 214 6.85 1.43 -20.52
C VAL A 214 8.17 1.34 -21.31
N ILE A 215 8.95 2.42 -21.38
CA ILE A 215 10.25 2.42 -22.09
C ILE A 215 11.18 1.35 -21.53
N VAL A 216 11.28 1.25 -20.20
CA VAL A 216 12.07 0.21 -19.52
C VAL A 216 11.58 -1.20 -19.90
N LEU A 217 10.26 -1.43 -19.90
CA LEU A 217 9.71 -2.74 -20.24
C LEU A 217 9.89 -3.09 -21.72
N VAL A 218 9.82 -2.13 -22.64
CA VAL A 218 10.12 -2.32 -24.06
C VAL A 218 11.58 -2.77 -24.23
N TYR A 219 12.53 -2.14 -23.53
CA TYR A 219 13.92 -2.59 -23.53
C TYR A 219 14.07 -4.06 -23.10
N PHE A 220 13.44 -4.43 -21.99
CA PHE A 220 13.49 -5.82 -21.50
C PHE A 220 12.73 -6.80 -22.40
N HIS A 221 11.67 -6.35 -23.07
CA HIS A 221 10.97 -7.17 -24.06
C HIS A 221 11.86 -7.48 -25.27
N ILE A 222 12.55 -6.47 -25.82
CA ILE A 222 13.52 -6.65 -26.92
C ILE A 222 14.65 -7.61 -26.48
N LYS A 223 15.14 -7.47 -25.25
CA LYS A 223 16.13 -8.38 -24.69
C LYS A 223 15.62 -9.81 -24.59
N LEU A 224 14.38 -9.99 -24.11
CA LEU A 224 13.72 -11.31 -24.06
C LEU A 224 13.61 -11.94 -25.44
N GLU A 225 13.20 -11.17 -26.45
CA GLU A 225 13.10 -11.65 -27.84
C GLU A 225 14.45 -12.14 -28.39
N LYS A 226 15.53 -11.37 -28.12
CA LYS A 226 16.90 -11.79 -28.51
C LYS A 226 17.32 -13.08 -27.79
N ASP A 227 17.01 -13.22 -26.51
CA ASP A 227 17.32 -14.43 -25.75
C ASP A 227 16.52 -15.64 -26.26
N ILE A 228 15.24 -15.44 -26.64
CA ILE A 228 14.41 -16.49 -27.24
C ILE A 228 15.01 -16.97 -28.58
N VAL A 229 15.36 -16.05 -29.45
CA VAL A 229 15.98 -16.39 -30.77
C VAL A 229 17.30 -17.13 -30.56
N LYS A 230 18.12 -16.70 -29.60
CA LYS A 230 19.41 -17.35 -29.29
C LYS A 230 19.25 -18.78 -28.76
N ASN A 231 18.24 -19.02 -27.91
CA ASN A 231 18.10 -20.29 -27.19
C ASN A 231 17.25 -21.32 -27.94
N TYR A 232 16.30 -20.88 -28.76
CA TYR A 232 15.34 -21.74 -29.45
C TYR A 232 15.51 -21.75 -30.98
N GLY A 233 16.41 -20.92 -31.54
CA GLY A 233 16.70 -20.82 -32.95
C GLY A 233 15.49 -20.32 -33.77
N ASN A 234 15.61 -20.44 -35.12
CA ASN A 234 14.51 -20.11 -36.02
C ASN A 234 13.48 -21.25 -36.19
N GLU A 235 13.66 -22.37 -35.50
CA GLU A 235 12.78 -23.55 -35.55
C GLU A 235 11.56 -23.47 -34.59
N LEU A 236 11.02 -22.27 -34.38
CA LEU A 236 9.79 -22.07 -33.63
C LEU A 236 8.61 -22.61 -34.44
N LYS A 237 8.39 -23.94 -34.37
CA LYS A 237 7.20 -24.55 -34.95
C LYS A 237 6.02 -24.34 -33.98
N PRO A 238 4.86 -23.89 -34.49
CA PRO A 238 3.67 -23.83 -33.65
C PRO A 238 3.26 -25.26 -33.24
N VAL A 239 3.06 -25.47 -31.95
CA VAL A 239 2.37 -26.69 -31.47
C VAL A 239 0.94 -26.61 -31.96
N ASN A 240 0.42 -27.68 -32.57
CA ASN A 240 -0.84 -27.69 -33.32
C ASN A 240 -2.07 -27.07 -32.63
N ASP A 241 -2.12 -27.06 -31.29
CA ASP A 241 -3.23 -26.45 -30.52
C ASP A 241 -3.17 -24.91 -30.41
N ALA A 242 -2.01 -24.29 -30.60
CA ALA A 242 -1.86 -22.84 -30.42
C ALA A 242 -2.44 -22.02 -31.60
N GLN A 243 -2.52 -22.61 -32.79
CA GLN A 243 -3.12 -21.97 -33.98
C GLN A 243 -4.65 -22.03 -33.96
N THR A 244 -5.26 -22.98 -33.24
CA THR A 244 -6.71 -23.25 -33.26
C THR A 244 -7.49 -22.51 -32.18
N ALA A 245 -6.85 -22.03 -31.10
CA ALA A 245 -7.55 -21.30 -30.07
C ALA A 245 -8.04 -19.94 -30.60
N SER A 246 -9.35 -19.77 -30.71
CA SER A 246 -9.97 -18.49 -31.10
C SER A 246 -9.50 -17.36 -30.18
N VAL A 247 -9.29 -16.16 -30.73
CA VAL A 247 -8.97 -14.93 -29.97
C VAL A 247 -9.97 -14.75 -28.83
N TRP A 248 -11.25 -14.98 -29.08
CA TRP A 248 -12.31 -14.89 -28.08
C TRP A 248 -12.12 -15.88 -26.90
N LYS A 249 -11.65 -17.11 -27.16
CA LYS A 249 -11.35 -18.07 -26.10
C LYS A 249 -10.22 -17.58 -25.19
N ILE A 250 -9.19 -16.94 -25.77
CA ILE A 250 -8.07 -16.38 -24.98
C ILE A 250 -8.56 -15.20 -24.14
N ILE A 251 -9.30 -14.26 -24.72
CA ILE A 251 -9.89 -13.12 -24.01
C ILE A 251 -10.82 -13.60 -22.87
N LYS A 252 -11.72 -14.54 -23.17
CA LYS A 252 -12.62 -15.12 -22.16
C LYS A 252 -11.84 -15.75 -21.01
N ARG A 253 -10.76 -16.47 -21.30
CA ARG A 253 -9.91 -17.09 -20.29
C ARG A 253 -9.19 -16.05 -19.42
N ILE A 254 -8.64 -14.99 -20.03
CA ILE A 254 -8.07 -13.86 -19.30
C ILE A 254 -9.12 -13.27 -18.36
N PHE A 255 -10.32 -13.02 -18.85
CA PHE A 255 -11.40 -12.41 -18.05
C PHE A 255 -11.81 -13.29 -16.87
N VAL A 256 -11.99 -14.59 -17.08
CA VAL A 256 -12.36 -15.55 -16.01
C VAL A 256 -11.29 -15.62 -14.92
N LEU A 257 -10.00 -15.60 -15.29
CA LEU A 257 -8.91 -15.61 -14.33
C LEU A 257 -8.71 -14.26 -13.64
N ALA A 258 -8.95 -13.16 -14.36
CA ALA A 258 -8.78 -11.80 -13.82
C ALA A 258 -9.93 -11.41 -12.87
N LEU A 259 -11.17 -11.85 -13.14
CA LEU A 259 -12.38 -11.39 -12.45
C LEU A 259 -12.32 -11.50 -10.91
N PRO A 260 -11.92 -12.63 -10.31
CA PRO A 260 -11.83 -12.73 -8.84
C PRO A 260 -10.82 -11.75 -8.24
N VAL A 261 -9.67 -11.55 -8.90
CA VAL A 261 -8.62 -10.64 -8.46
C VAL A 261 -9.07 -9.18 -8.64
N SER A 262 -9.75 -8.88 -9.75
CA SER A 262 -10.33 -7.55 -10.02
C SER A 262 -11.39 -7.19 -8.99
N ALA A 263 -12.31 -8.12 -8.69
CA ALA A 263 -13.38 -7.91 -7.71
C ALA A 263 -12.82 -7.57 -6.31
N ALA A 264 -11.75 -8.25 -5.89
CA ALA A 264 -11.09 -7.95 -4.63
C ALA A 264 -10.38 -6.58 -4.66
N SER A 265 -9.76 -6.21 -5.79
CA SER A 265 -8.97 -4.99 -5.91
C SER A 265 -9.82 -3.72 -6.04
N ILE A 266 -11.07 -3.82 -6.55
CA ILE A 266 -11.93 -2.67 -6.83
C ILE A 266 -12.54 -2.06 -5.55
N MET A 267 -12.56 -2.80 -4.44
CA MET A 267 -13.18 -2.33 -3.20
C MET A 267 -12.52 -1.06 -2.65
N LEU A 268 -11.18 -1.03 -2.62
CA LEU A 268 -10.46 0.14 -2.11
C LEU A 268 -10.71 1.41 -2.94
N PRO A 269 -10.62 1.38 -4.28
CA PRO A 269 -11.02 2.53 -5.10
C PRO A 269 -12.47 2.96 -4.91
N ILE A 270 -13.41 2.03 -4.73
CA ILE A 270 -14.82 2.38 -4.48
C ILE A 270 -14.94 3.16 -3.18
N VAL A 271 -14.34 2.67 -2.09
CA VAL A 271 -14.37 3.37 -0.79
C VAL A 271 -13.76 4.76 -0.90
N SER A 272 -12.63 4.91 -1.60
CA SER A 272 -11.98 6.20 -1.80
C SER A 272 -12.85 7.19 -2.61
N ASN A 273 -13.61 6.69 -3.59
CA ASN A 273 -14.56 7.52 -4.35
C ASN A 273 -15.81 7.87 -3.53
N LEU A 274 -16.24 7.01 -2.60
CA LEU A 274 -17.31 7.36 -1.65
C LEU A 274 -16.83 8.45 -0.68
N ASP A 275 -15.60 8.38 -0.21
CA ASP A 275 -15.01 9.46 0.61
C ASP A 275 -14.95 10.78 -0.18
N LEU A 276 -14.52 10.75 -1.44
CA LEU A 276 -14.50 11.92 -2.32
C LEU A 276 -15.88 12.55 -2.50
N LEU A 277 -16.91 11.74 -2.67
CA LEU A 277 -18.29 12.21 -2.86
C LEU A 277 -18.88 12.77 -1.56
N ILE A 278 -18.65 12.09 -0.43
CA ILE A 278 -19.35 12.37 0.82
C ILE A 278 -18.63 13.44 1.64
N VAL A 279 -17.32 13.34 1.83
CA VAL A 279 -16.61 14.18 2.80
C VAL A 279 -16.67 15.67 2.44
N PRO A 280 -16.32 16.12 1.22
CA PRO A 280 -16.44 17.55 0.88
C PRO A 280 -17.88 18.04 0.95
N ALA A 281 -18.85 17.24 0.46
CA ALA A 281 -20.27 17.60 0.51
C ALA A 281 -20.79 17.77 1.94
N ARG A 282 -20.33 16.96 2.87
CA ARG A 282 -20.76 17.04 4.28
C ARG A 282 -20.03 18.16 5.04
N LEU A 283 -18.81 18.51 4.64
CA LEU A 283 -18.12 19.70 5.15
C LEU A 283 -18.85 21.00 4.75
N GLU A 284 -19.35 21.08 3.51
CA GLU A 284 -20.18 22.22 3.08
C GLU A 284 -21.46 22.33 3.94
N VAL A 285 -22.13 21.20 4.26
CA VAL A 285 -23.28 21.17 5.18
C VAL A 285 -22.89 21.61 6.59
N ALA A 286 -21.65 21.33 7.03
CA ALA A 286 -21.13 21.80 8.30
C ALA A 286 -20.80 23.31 8.31
N GLY A 287 -20.92 24.00 7.16
CA GLY A 287 -20.72 25.44 7.04
C GLY A 287 -19.38 25.88 6.47
N TYR A 288 -18.54 24.96 5.99
CA TYR A 288 -17.28 25.27 5.32
C TYR A 288 -17.52 25.66 3.87
N SER A 289 -16.75 26.62 3.36
CA SER A 289 -16.71 26.95 1.93
C SER A 289 -16.10 25.80 1.12
N VAL A 290 -16.33 25.78 -0.19
CA VAL A 290 -15.74 24.76 -1.09
C VAL A 290 -14.22 24.71 -0.98
N ASN A 291 -13.56 25.87 -0.90
CA ASN A 291 -12.09 25.95 -0.78
C ASN A 291 -11.60 25.36 0.55
N GLU A 292 -12.25 25.72 1.67
CA GLU A 292 -11.92 25.16 2.98
C GLU A 292 -12.20 23.66 3.03
N ALA A 293 -13.29 23.19 2.44
CA ALA A 293 -13.61 21.75 2.37
C ALA A 293 -12.56 21.00 1.54
N THR A 294 -12.08 21.60 0.43
CA THR A 294 -11.00 21.05 -0.39
C THR A 294 -9.69 20.96 0.40
N GLU A 295 -9.32 22.00 1.12
CA GLU A 295 -8.13 22.05 1.96
C GLU A 295 -8.18 21.00 3.08
N LEU A 296 -9.30 20.94 3.81
CA LEU A 296 -9.52 19.97 4.89
C LEU A 296 -9.49 18.52 4.36
N PHE A 297 -10.07 18.27 3.20
CA PHE A 297 -10.00 16.98 2.53
C PHE A 297 -8.56 16.62 2.15
N GLY A 298 -7.77 17.60 1.69
CA GLY A 298 -6.34 17.46 1.44
C GLY A 298 -5.55 17.12 2.71
N TYR A 299 -5.85 17.76 3.84
CA TYR A 299 -5.23 17.47 5.13
C TYR A 299 -5.48 16.03 5.58
N LEU A 300 -6.71 15.53 5.42
CA LEU A 300 -7.03 14.15 5.79
C LEU A 300 -6.39 13.14 4.84
N THR A 301 -6.69 13.25 3.54
CA THR A 301 -6.36 12.21 2.56
C THR A 301 -4.94 12.29 2.03
N GLY A 302 -4.38 13.50 1.96
CA GLY A 302 -3.05 13.76 1.42
C GLY A 302 -1.94 13.93 2.46
N MET A 303 -2.28 14.15 3.73
CA MET A 303 -1.28 14.34 4.78
C MET A 303 -1.43 13.35 5.93
N ALA A 304 -2.62 13.24 6.56
CA ALA A 304 -2.83 12.37 7.71
C ALA A 304 -2.78 10.88 7.32
N VAL A 305 -3.51 10.46 6.29
CA VAL A 305 -3.54 9.05 5.84
C VAL A 305 -2.16 8.56 5.38
N PRO A 306 -1.37 9.29 4.56
CA PRO A 306 -0.01 8.88 4.23
C PRO A 306 0.91 8.73 5.44
N LEU A 307 0.78 9.58 6.47
CA LEU A 307 1.56 9.49 7.70
C LEU A 307 1.22 8.23 8.50
N VAL A 308 -0.06 7.88 8.60
CA VAL A 308 -0.52 6.61 9.20
C VAL A 308 0.04 5.41 8.44
N ASN A 309 -0.05 5.44 7.11
CA ASN A 309 0.45 4.36 6.26
C ASN A 309 1.97 4.18 6.37
N LEU A 310 2.73 5.28 6.48
CA LEU A 310 4.17 5.26 6.70
C LEU A 310 4.50 4.58 8.04
N SER A 311 3.77 4.91 9.09
CA SER A 311 3.94 4.38 10.44
C SER A 311 3.69 2.86 10.51
N THR A 312 2.86 2.32 9.61
CA THR A 312 2.46 0.90 9.59
C THR A 312 3.14 0.07 8.50
N ILE A 313 4.16 0.59 7.81
CA ILE A 313 4.90 -0.15 6.77
C ILE A 313 5.51 -1.45 7.29
N LEU A 314 6.06 -1.43 8.51
CA LEU A 314 6.68 -2.61 9.12
C LEU A 314 5.65 -3.69 9.46
N THR A 315 4.48 -3.30 9.95
CA THR A 315 3.39 -4.24 10.25
C THR A 315 2.76 -4.83 8.98
N ALA A 316 2.70 -4.06 7.90
CA ALA A 316 2.31 -4.57 6.58
C ALA A 316 3.29 -5.65 6.08
N SER A 317 4.59 -5.45 6.28
CA SER A 317 5.61 -6.45 5.95
C SER A 317 5.49 -7.71 6.82
N LEU A 318 5.23 -7.52 8.11
CA LEU A 318 4.96 -8.61 9.05
C LEU A 318 3.72 -9.41 8.64
N ALA A 319 2.65 -8.75 8.23
CA ALA A 319 1.42 -9.38 7.75
C ALA A 319 1.66 -10.28 6.53
N VAL A 320 2.50 -9.86 5.59
CA VAL A 320 2.88 -10.68 4.43
C VAL A 320 3.73 -11.88 4.84
N SER A 321 4.66 -11.69 5.76
CA SER A 321 5.58 -12.75 6.19
C SER A 321 4.92 -13.85 7.04
N ILE A 322 3.85 -13.51 7.76
CA ILE A 322 3.14 -14.48 8.62
C ILE A 322 2.29 -15.47 7.81
N VAL A 323 1.84 -15.11 6.61
CA VAL A 323 0.98 -15.96 5.77
C VAL A 323 1.56 -17.35 5.54
N PRO A 324 2.81 -17.51 5.02
CA PRO A 324 3.39 -18.83 4.81
C PRO A 324 3.63 -19.58 6.12
N ALA A 325 4.03 -18.88 7.20
CA ALA A 325 4.28 -19.51 8.50
C ALA A 325 3.00 -20.14 9.10
N ILE A 326 1.89 -19.43 9.04
CA ILE A 326 0.57 -19.94 9.47
C ILE A 326 0.09 -21.04 8.54
N SER A 327 0.29 -20.93 7.22
CA SER A 327 -0.09 -21.97 6.26
C SER A 327 0.64 -23.28 6.50
N GLU A 328 1.95 -23.22 6.82
CA GLU A 328 2.75 -24.38 7.22
C GLU A 328 2.19 -25.03 8.49
N ALA A 329 2.01 -24.24 9.57
CA ALA A 329 1.49 -24.74 10.84
C ALA A 329 0.08 -25.35 10.69
N ARG A 330 -0.79 -24.76 9.87
CA ARG A 330 -2.10 -25.32 9.52
C ARG A 330 -2.00 -26.65 8.80
N THR A 331 -1.09 -26.76 7.82
CA THR A 331 -0.88 -28.02 7.06
C THR A 331 -0.46 -29.16 7.97
N LEU A 332 0.40 -28.85 8.97
CA LEU A 332 0.82 -29.78 10.03
C LEU A 332 -0.26 -30.02 11.10
N LYS A 333 -1.41 -29.36 11.01
CA LYS A 333 -2.51 -29.39 11.99
C LYS A 333 -2.09 -28.98 13.40
N ASP A 334 -1.00 -28.20 13.52
CA ASP A 334 -0.45 -27.73 14.79
C ASP A 334 -1.12 -26.39 15.19
N LYS A 335 -2.21 -26.49 15.93
CA LYS A 335 -2.96 -25.32 16.43
C LYS A 335 -2.13 -24.50 17.42
N THR A 336 -1.29 -25.13 18.21
CA THR A 336 -0.42 -24.45 19.21
C THR A 336 0.60 -23.58 18.49
N ARG A 337 1.21 -24.09 17.42
CA ARG A 337 2.13 -23.33 16.58
C ARG A 337 1.43 -22.16 15.89
N CYS A 338 0.20 -22.35 15.36
CA CYS A 338 -0.61 -21.26 14.81
C CYS A 338 -0.87 -20.17 15.86
N PHE A 339 -1.27 -20.56 17.08
CA PHE A 339 -1.51 -19.62 18.18
C PHE A 339 -0.24 -18.85 18.54
N ASN A 340 0.88 -19.53 18.77
CA ASN A 340 2.14 -18.90 19.19
C ASN A 340 2.71 -17.96 18.13
N GLN A 341 2.57 -18.29 16.84
CA GLN A 341 3.01 -17.41 15.75
C GLN A 341 2.10 -16.18 15.66
N THR A 342 0.79 -16.35 15.83
CA THR A 342 -0.15 -15.23 15.86
C THR A 342 0.12 -14.31 17.04
N ALA A 343 0.29 -14.86 18.24
CA ALA A 343 0.59 -14.10 19.46
C ALA A 343 1.88 -13.28 19.32
N ALA A 344 2.95 -13.90 18.79
CA ALA A 344 4.21 -13.20 18.55
C ALA A 344 4.06 -12.06 17.53
N ALA A 345 3.36 -12.29 16.43
CA ALA A 345 3.13 -11.25 15.43
C ALA A 345 2.30 -10.08 16.00
N MET A 346 1.30 -10.37 16.83
CA MET A 346 0.51 -9.36 17.53
C MET A 346 1.36 -8.54 18.51
N ARG A 347 2.24 -9.18 19.29
CA ARG A 347 3.15 -8.46 20.19
C ARG A 347 4.09 -7.55 19.42
N ILE A 348 4.72 -8.05 18.33
CA ILE A 348 5.61 -7.25 17.48
C ILE A 348 4.85 -6.07 16.86
N SER A 349 3.64 -6.29 16.37
CA SER A 349 2.79 -5.22 15.83
C SER A 349 2.52 -4.15 16.89
N ASN A 350 2.16 -4.54 18.12
CA ASN A 350 1.92 -3.61 19.21
C ASN A 350 3.17 -2.82 19.58
N PHE A 351 4.35 -3.46 19.63
CA PHE A 351 5.63 -2.78 19.92
C PHE A 351 5.96 -1.71 18.91
N ILE A 352 5.55 -1.87 17.66
CA ILE A 352 5.79 -0.89 16.59
C ILE A 352 4.69 0.18 16.57
N CYS A 353 3.42 -0.23 16.68
CA CYS A 353 2.30 0.68 16.46
C CYS A 353 2.04 1.61 17.65
N PHE A 354 2.22 1.18 18.91
CA PHE A 354 1.93 2.04 20.07
C PHE A 354 2.87 3.24 20.18
N PRO A 355 4.20 3.11 20.07
CA PRO A 355 5.07 4.27 20.09
C PRO A 355 4.87 5.18 18.88
N ALA A 356 4.58 4.62 17.69
CA ALA A 356 4.24 5.40 16.51
C ALA A 356 2.94 6.18 16.70
N PHE A 357 1.90 5.55 17.25
CA PHE A 357 0.64 6.19 17.62
C PHE A 357 0.86 7.36 18.57
N VAL A 358 1.56 7.13 19.69
CA VAL A 358 1.84 8.16 20.68
C VAL A 358 2.64 9.31 20.08
N THR A 359 3.65 9.01 19.29
CA THR A 359 4.46 10.04 18.62
C THR A 359 3.60 10.92 17.73
N VAL A 360 2.81 10.32 16.84
CA VAL A 360 1.96 11.06 15.90
C VAL A 360 0.85 11.80 16.62
N MET A 361 0.29 11.22 17.69
CA MET A 361 -0.75 11.85 18.49
C MET A 361 -0.24 13.07 19.25
N MET A 362 0.88 12.93 19.98
CA MET A 362 1.42 14.02 20.82
C MET A 362 2.05 15.13 19.98
N LEU A 363 2.65 14.80 18.86
CA LEU A 363 3.34 15.74 17.98
C LEU A 363 2.55 16.01 16.68
N ALA A 364 1.21 15.88 16.68
CA ALA A 364 0.39 16.02 15.47
C ALA A 364 0.61 17.38 14.77
N VAL A 365 0.50 18.48 15.49
CA VAL A 365 0.74 19.83 14.94
C VAL A 365 2.23 20.06 14.65
N PRO A 366 3.18 19.78 15.57
CA PRO A 366 4.62 19.87 15.31
C PRO A 366 5.07 19.12 14.05
N ILE A 367 4.62 17.86 13.89
CA ILE A 367 4.94 17.01 12.74
C ILE A 367 4.33 17.58 11.46
N SER A 368 3.06 18.00 11.50
CA SER A 368 2.38 18.59 10.33
C SER A 368 3.06 19.87 9.86
N THR A 369 3.49 20.70 10.79
CA THR A 369 4.28 21.91 10.49
C THR A 369 5.65 21.56 9.95
N LEU A 370 6.37 20.62 10.59
CA LEU A 370 7.72 20.23 10.20
C LEU A 370 7.78 19.55 8.84
N ILE A 371 6.86 18.59 8.61
CA ILE A 371 6.89 17.76 7.40
C ILE A 371 6.22 18.48 6.24
N TYR A 372 5.01 19.02 6.45
CA TYR A 372 4.14 19.52 5.38
C TYR A 372 4.07 21.06 5.31
N ASN A 373 4.60 21.76 6.30
CA ASN A 373 4.40 23.20 6.49
C ASN A 373 2.90 23.58 6.57
N ALA A 374 2.10 22.71 7.16
CA ALA A 374 0.66 22.83 7.24
C ALA A 374 0.16 22.51 8.67
N PRO A 375 0.24 23.46 9.62
CA PRO A 375 -0.21 23.23 11.00
C PRO A 375 -1.70 22.90 11.08
N GLY A 376 -2.52 23.39 10.13
CA GLY A 376 -3.95 23.09 10.02
C GLY A 376 -4.29 21.62 9.80
N ALA A 377 -3.34 20.79 9.34
CA ALA A 377 -3.51 19.36 9.24
C ALA A 377 -3.45 18.65 10.61
N GLY A 378 -2.95 19.31 11.64
CA GLY A 378 -2.77 18.75 12.99
C GLY A 378 -3.99 18.03 13.56
N PRO A 379 -5.19 18.62 13.57
CA PRO A 379 -6.41 17.95 14.06
C PRO A 379 -6.75 16.67 13.32
N ALA A 380 -6.64 16.65 11.98
CA ALA A 380 -6.86 15.45 11.18
C ALA A 380 -5.80 14.37 11.47
N VAL A 381 -4.53 14.75 11.63
CA VAL A 381 -3.41 13.87 11.99
C VAL A 381 -3.61 13.30 13.39
N TRP A 382 -4.03 14.13 14.35
CA TRP A 382 -4.29 13.70 15.73
C TRP A 382 -5.35 12.59 15.78
N VAL A 383 -6.50 12.78 15.16
CA VAL A 383 -7.55 11.73 15.10
C VAL A 383 -7.06 10.51 14.33
N SER A 384 -6.42 10.72 13.17
CA SER A 384 -5.96 9.62 12.33
C SER A 384 -4.88 8.77 13.01
N SER A 385 -4.16 9.28 13.99
CA SER A 385 -3.14 8.53 14.75
C SER A 385 -3.70 7.29 15.42
N PHE A 386 -4.97 7.32 15.87
CA PHE A 386 -5.65 6.14 16.45
C PHE A 386 -5.76 4.99 15.45
N SER A 387 -5.80 5.29 14.15
CA SER A 387 -5.78 4.26 13.11
C SER A 387 -4.48 3.46 13.07
N ILE A 388 -3.35 3.97 13.59
CA ILE A 388 -2.05 3.29 13.52
C ILE A 388 -2.10 1.93 14.23
N VAL A 389 -2.61 1.90 15.47
CA VAL A 389 -2.73 0.66 16.25
C VAL A 389 -3.76 -0.28 15.63
N LEU A 390 -4.91 0.26 15.23
CA LEU A 390 -5.99 -0.53 14.63
C LEU A 390 -5.59 -1.10 13.26
N LEU A 391 -4.84 -0.33 12.47
CA LEU A 391 -4.35 -0.78 11.16
C LEU A 391 -3.29 -1.88 11.31
N GLY A 392 -2.38 -1.75 12.28
CA GLY A 392 -1.43 -2.81 12.62
C GLY A 392 -2.15 -4.11 13.01
N LEU A 393 -3.17 -4.00 13.86
CA LEU A 393 -4.03 -5.11 14.25
C LEU A 393 -4.75 -5.73 13.04
N HIS A 394 -5.37 -4.89 12.20
CA HIS A 394 -6.07 -5.32 10.99
C HIS A 394 -5.14 -6.04 10.00
N GLN A 395 -3.94 -5.51 9.77
CA GLN A 395 -2.96 -6.10 8.85
C GLN A 395 -2.52 -7.48 9.31
N VAL A 396 -2.14 -7.65 10.59
CA VAL A 396 -1.70 -8.94 11.14
C VAL A 396 -2.84 -9.95 11.14
N THR A 397 -4.05 -9.58 11.61
CA THR A 397 -5.21 -10.47 11.63
C THR A 397 -5.60 -10.92 10.21
N THR A 398 -5.52 -10.02 9.23
CA THR A 398 -5.74 -10.34 7.82
C THR A 398 -4.72 -11.35 7.31
N GLY A 399 -3.42 -11.15 7.59
CA GLY A 399 -2.37 -12.08 7.20
C GLY A 399 -2.56 -13.48 7.82
N VAL A 400 -2.93 -13.56 9.09
CA VAL A 400 -3.21 -14.83 9.77
C VAL A 400 -4.42 -15.54 9.14
N LEU A 401 -5.54 -14.83 8.89
CA LEU A 401 -6.73 -15.41 8.26
C LEU A 401 -6.45 -15.90 6.85
N GLN A 402 -5.62 -15.17 6.07
CA GLN A 402 -5.16 -15.62 4.76
C GLN A 402 -4.31 -16.89 4.87
N GLY A 403 -3.37 -16.96 5.81
CA GLY A 403 -2.56 -18.14 6.09
C GLY A 403 -3.39 -19.35 6.54
N LEU A 404 -4.47 -19.12 7.29
CA LEU A 404 -5.47 -20.14 7.64
C LEU A 404 -6.33 -20.57 6.44
N GLY A 405 -6.13 -19.99 5.24
CA GLY A 405 -6.86 -20.31 4.02
C GLY A 405 -8.26 -19.73 3.94
N HIS A 406 -8.52 -18.65 4.66
CA HIS A 406 -9.79 -17.93 4.65
C HIS A 406 -9.64 -16.47 4.17
N PRO A 407 -9.09 -16.22 2.95
CA PRO A 407 -8.84 -14.85 2.47
C PRO A 407 -10.12 -14.04 2.22
N THR A 408 -11.25 -14.70 2.04
CA THR A 408 -12.56 -14.04 1.82
C THR A 408 -13.11 -13.38 3.08
N ILE A 409 -12.74 -13.86 4.26
CA ILE A 409 -13.24 -13.32 5.54
C ILE A 409 -12.79 -11.87 5.75
N PRO A 410 -11.48 -11.52 5.69
CA PRO A 410 -11.07 -10.13 5.81
C PRO A 410 -11.69 -9.22 4.74
N MET A 411 -11.88 -9.73 3.53
CA MET A 411 -12.52 -8.97 2.44
C MET A 411 -13.98 -8.62 2.79
N ILE A 412 -14.76 -9.58 3.28
CA ILE A 412 -16.15 -9.33 3.70
C ILE A 412 -16.19 -8.37 4.88
N ASN A 413 -15.28 -8.54 5.84
CA ASN A 413 -15.20 -7.68 7.03
C ASN A 413 -14.87 -6.21 6.64
N MET A 414 -14.01 -6.00 5.63
CA MET A 414 -13.77 -4.67 5.07
C MET A 414 -15.01 -4.06 4.41
N VAL A 415 -15.84 -4.86 3.73
CA VAL A 415 -17.10 -4.36 3.15
C VAL A 415 -18.06 -3.90 4.23
N ILE A 416 -18.21 -4.70 5.30
CA ILE A 416 -19.06 -4.34 6.45
C ILE A 416 -18.56 -3.05 7.10
N ALA A 417 -17.25 -2.94 7.30
CA ALA A 417 -16.62 -1.77 7.88
C ALA A 417 -16.79 -0.52 6.99
N ALA A 418 -16.64 -0.67 5.66
CA ALA A 418 -16.86 0.41 4.70
C ALA A 418 -18.29 0.95 4.73
N ILE A 419 -19.29 0.09 4.91
CA ILE A 419 -20.70 0.52 5.07
C ILE A 419 -20.83 1.38 6.34
N ALA A 420 -20.26 0.93 7.45
CA ALA A 420 -20.26 1.70 8.69
C ALA A 420 -19.54 3.04 8.52
N LYS A 421 -18.40 3.06 7.82
CA LYS A 421 -17.66 4.29 7.49
C LYS A 421 -18.51 5.29 6.73
N VAL A 422 -19.24 4.84 5.70
CA VAL A 422 -20.13 5.71 4.90
C VAL A 422 -21.17 6.37 5.79
N ILE A 423 -21.81 5.61 6.68
CA ILE A 423 -22.81 6.14 7.60
C ILE A 423 -22.19 7.14 8.58
N LEU A 424 -21.03 6.81 9.14
CA LEU A 424 -20.32 7.70 10.06
C LEU A 424 -19.81 8.96 9.37
N ASN A 425 -19.27 8.87 8.17
CA ASN A 425 -18.88 10.03 7.36
C ASN A 425 -20.08 10.95 7.13
N TRP A 426 -21.25 10.38 6.77
CA TRP A 426 -22.44 11.15 6.51
C TRP A 426 -22.91 11.94 7.73
N VAL A 427 -22.82 11.36 8.92
CA VAL A 427 -23.33 11.97 10.18
C VAL A 427 -22.27 12.86 10.82
N LEU A 428 -21.05 12.35 11.05
CA LEU A 428 -20.03 13.03 11.84
C LEU A 428 -19.40 14.23 11.10
N THR A 429 -19.15 14.10 9.80
CA THR A 429 -18.53 15.17 9.02
C THR A 429 -19.45 16.39 8.86
N ALA A 430 -20.76 16.19 8.93
CA ALA A 430 -21.75 17.28 8.85
C ALA A 430 -21.88 18.11 10.13
N GLN A 431 -21.29 17.65 11.24
CA GLN A 431 -21.33 18.39 12.50
C GLN A 431 -20.25 19.49 12.48
N HIS A 432 -20.64 20.73 12.64
CA HIS A 432 -19.73 21.88 12.64
C HIS A 432 -18.58 21.74 13.67
N SER A 433 -18.86 21.15 14.83
CA SER A 433 -17.87 20.91 15.89
C SER A 433 -16.81 19.85 15.57
N LEU A 434 -17.11 18.93 14.66
CA LEU A 434 -16.21 17.86 14.23
C LEU A 434 -15.58 18.13 12.88
N GLY A 435 -16.37 18.55 11.89
CA GLY A 435 -15.88 18.80 10.53
C GLY A 435 -15.03 17.65 9.99
N ILE A 436 -13.80 17.94 9.58
CA ILE A 436 -12.89 16.92 9.03
C ILE A 436 -12.45 15.86 10.06
N MET A 437 -12.44 16.19 11.35
CA MET A 437 -12.19 15.20 12.39
C MET A 437 -13.29 14.11 12.41
N GLY A 438 -14.53 14.45 12.02
CA GLY A 438 -15.61 13.48 11.86
C GLY A 438 -15.29 12.43 10.79
N ALA A 439 -14.75 12.85 9.64
CA ALA A 439 -14.29 11.93 8.59
C ALA A 439 -13.08 11.10 9.04
N ALA A 440 -12.17 11.69 9.81
CA ALA A 440 -11.05 10.97 10.40
C ALA A 440 -11.53 9.88 11.38
N TRP A 441 -12.49 10.20 12.27
CA TRP A 441 -13.10 9.23 13.18
C TRP A 441 -13.85 8.12 12.42
N ALA A 442 -14.53 8.43 11.33
CA ALA A 442 -15.17 7.43 10.49
C ALA A 442 -14.14 6.44 9.90
N THR A 443 -12.95 6.95 9.51
CA THR A 443 -11.84 6.10 9.03
C THR A 443 -11.24 5.25 10.17
N VAL A 444 -11.10 5.80 11.37
CA VAL A 444 -10.67 5.04 12.56
C VAL A 444 -11.66 3.91 12.86
N ALA A 445 -12.95 4.20 12.80
CA ALA A 445 -14.01 3.21 13.04
C ALA A 445 -14.02 2.11 11.96
N ASP A 446 -13.86 2.46 10.69
CA ASP A 446 -13.74 1.51 9.57
C ASP A 446 -12.65 0.46 9.84
N ILE A 447 -11.43 0.92 10.07
CA ILE A 447 -10.29 0.04 10.33
C ILE A 447 -10.52 -0.78 11.61
N GLY A 448 -11.06 -0.13 12.67
CA GLY A 448 -11.35 -0.76 13.96
C GLY A 448 -12.39 -1.86 13.86
N ILE A 449 -13.50 -1.62 13.18
CA ILE A 449 -14.56 -2.62 12.96
C ILE A 449 -14.01 -3.82 12.20
N ALA A 450 -13.28 -3.59 11.09
CA ALA A 450 -12.68 -4.67 10.33
C ALA A 450 -11.69 -5.50 11.17
N ALA A 451 -10.86 -4.84 11.99
CA ALA A 451 -9.90 -5.50 12.87
C ALA A 451 -10.58 -6.32 13.96
N LEU A 452 -11.63 -5.79 14.59
CA LEU A 452 -12.37 -6.48 15.66
C LEU A 452 -13.11 -7.71 15.12
N ILE A 453 -13.73 -7.61 13.94
CA ILE A 453 -14.39 -8.75 13.33
C ILE A 453 -13.34 -9.80 12.93
N ASN A 454 -12.18 -9.41 12.40
CA ASN A 454 -11.07 -10.33 12.15
C ASN A 454 -10.63 -11.06 13.43
N LEU A 455 -10.50 -10.36 14.56
CA LEU A 455 -10.17 -10.96 15.87
C LEU A 455 -11.20 -11.99 16.30
N TYR A 456 -12.49 -11.72 16.11
CA TYR A 456 -13.55 -12.69 16.41
C TYR A 456 -13.35 -13.99 15.60
N PHE A 457 -13.01 -13.88 14.32
CA PHE A 457 -12.73 -15.08 13.51
C PHE A 457 -11.45 -15.79 13.94
N LEU A 458 -10.41 -15.09 14.37
CA LEU A 458 -9.21 -15.73 14.91
C LEU A 458 -9.53 -16.49 16.22
N TYR A 459 -10.36 -15.92 17.08
CA TYR A 459 -10.85 -16.64 18.26
C TYR A 459 -11.58 -17.92 17.83
N LYS A 460 -12.47 -17.86 16.84
CA LYS A 460 -13.25 -19.00 16.35
C LYS A 460 -12.39 -20.11 15.75
N TYR A 461 -11.32 -19.79 14.98
CA TYR A 461 -10.52 -20.80 14.26
C TYR A 461 -9.36 -21.37 15.06
N ILE A 462 -8.66 -20.53 15.82
CA ILE A 462 -7.44 -20.92 16.53
C ILE A 462 -7.50 -20.65 18.03
N ASN A 463 -8.68 -20.25 18.55
CA ASN A 463 -8.92 -19.86 19.94
C ASN A 463 -7.97 -18.75 20.44
N TYR A 464 -7.55 -17.87 19.51
CA TYR A 464 -6.68 -16.76 19.87
C TYR A 464 -7.39 -15.76 20.77
N LYS A 465 -6.78 -15.43 21.90
CA LYS A 465 -7.20 -14.37 22.82
C LYS A 465 -6.08 -13.36 22.94
N ILE A 466 -6.45 -12.08 23.02
CA ILE A 466 -5.49 -11.00 23.23
C ILE A 466 -4.77 -11.23 24.56
N GLU A 467 -3.46 -11.16 24.57
CA GLU A 467 -2.62 -11.23 25.77
C GLU A 467 -2.70 -9.90 26.52
N ILE A 468 -3.76 -9.76 27.35
CA ILE A 468 -4.11 -8.49 28.02
C ILE A 468 -2.92 -7.95 28.82
N MET A 469 -2.18 -8.80 29.53
CA MET A 469 -1.04 -8.37 30.33
C MET A 469 0.08 -7.74 29.47
N GLN A 470 0.37 -8.31 28.30
CA GLN A 470 1.38 -7.77 27.38
C GLN A 470 0.90 -6.47 26.73
N LEU A 471 -0.39 -6.40 26.41
CA LEU A 471 -1.01 -5.18 25.89
C LEU A 471 -0.94 -4.05 26.95
N LEU A 472 -1.28 -4.32 28.21
CA LEU A 472 -1.21 -3.34 29.30
C LEU A 472 0.23 -2.84 29.51
N LYS A 473 1.22 -3.72 29.51
CA LYS A 473 2.64 -3.33 29.58
C LYS A 473 3.02 -2.35 28.46
N THR A 474 2.60 -2.67 27.22
CA THR A 474 2.83 -1.80 26.07
C THR A 474 2.13 -0.44 26.23
N ILE A 475 0.89 -0.42 26.70
CA ILE A 475 0.12 0.81 26.96
C ILE A 475 0.79 1.65 28.04
N VAL A 476 1.21 1.06 29.17
CA VAL A 476 1.90 1.78 30.25
C VAL A 476 3.20 2.41 29.73
N SER A 477 4.02 1.66 28.98
CA SER A 477 5.23 2.20 28.38
C SER A 477 4.96 3.35 27.41
N ALA A 478 3.92 3.22 26.59
CA ALA A 478 3.49 4.24 25.66
C ALA A 478 2.94 5.50 26.36
N THR A 479 2.23 5.34 27.49
CA THR A 479 1.73 6.46 28.29
C THR A 479 2.88 7.25 28.92
N ILE A 480 3.89 6.56 29.44
CA ILE A 480 5.10 7.22 29.97
C ILE A 480 5.82 7.96 28.85
N MET A 481 5.97 7.34 27.68
CA MET A 481 6.52 7.98 26.49
C MET A 481 5.73 9.23 26.10
N ALA A 482 4.39 9.21 26.16
CA ALA A 482 3.54 10.35 25.86
C ALA A 482 3.85 11.55 26.76
N GLY A 483 3.98 11.32 28.07
CA GLY A 483 4.37 12.36 29.03
C GLY A 483 5.76 12.94 28.72
N ILE A 484 6.74 12.08 28.44
CA ILE A 484 8.11 12.50 28.11
C ILE A 484 8.14 13.34 26.81
N ILE A 485 7.40 12.92 25.79
CA ILE A 485 7.32 13.66 24.52
C ILE A 485 6.65 15.03 24.77
N HIS A 486 5.54 15.07 25.48
CA HIS A 486 4.79 16.30 25.72
C HIS A 486 5.64 17.34 26.47
N PHE A 487 6.14 17.00 27.65
CA PHE A 487 6.95 17.91 28.44
C PHE A 487 8.32 18.21 27.80
N GLY A 488 8.92 17.19 27.16
CA GLY A 488 10.19 17.36 26.46
C GLY A 488 10.07 18.30 25.27
N TYR A 489 9.00 18.19 24.49
CA TYR A 489 8.74 19.07 23.34
C TYR A 489 8.53 20.52 23.81
N GLU A 490 7.68 20.77 24.80
CA GLU A 490 7.42 22.11 25.32
C GLU A 490 8.68 22.76 25.88
N PHE A 491 9.44 22.01 26.69
CA PHE A 491 10.71 22.49 27.26
C PHE A 491 11.72 22.83 26.17
N LEU A 492 11.95 21.93 25.22
CA LEU A 492 12.90 22.14 24.15
C LEU A 492 12.48 23.25 23.18
N LEU A 493 11.19 23.41 22.94
CA LEU A 493 10.67 24.48 22.11
C LEU A 493 10.90 25.85 22.79
N TYR A 494 10.70 25.93 24.11
CA TYR A 494 10.97 27.13 24.90
C TYR A 494 12.45 27.52 24.86
N GLU A 495 13.37 26.57 25.06
CA GLU A 495 14.80 26.80 25.09
C GLU A 495 15.42 27.08 23.71
N THR A 496 14.96 26.38 22.67
CA THR A 496 15.63 26.43 21.35
C THR A 496 14.89 27.27 20.31
N ALA A 497 13.62 27.63 20.57
CA ALA A 497 12.70 28.27 19.61
C ALA A 497 12.62 27.53 18.24
N SER A 498 13.03 26.25 18.18
CA SER A 498 13.09 25.45 16.96
C SER A 498 12.16 24.26 17.03
N ASN A 499 11.06 24.30 16.24
CA ASN A 499 10.14 23.17 16.12
C ASN A 499 10.87 21.88 15.69
N ALA A 500 11.84 21.98 14.77
CA ALA A 500 12.55 20.81 14.27
C ALA A 500 13.37 20.13 15.38
N LEU A 501 14.18 20.89 16.11
CA LEU A 501 14.98 20.35 17.21
C LEU A 501 14.10 19.78 18.31
N ALA A 502 13.07 20.52 18.73
CA ALA A 502 12.13 20.06 19.76
C ALA A 502 11.43 18.77 19.36
N THR A 503 10.94 18.67 18.11
CA THR A 503 10.26 17.48 17.61
C THR A 503 11.19 16.26 17.55
N PHE A 504 12.37 16.39 16.92
CA PHE A 504 13.29 15.25 16.80
C PHE A 504 13.85 14.81 18.14
N ALA A 505 14.29 15.75 18.99
CA ALA A 505 14.85 15.41 20.29
C ALA A 505 13.81 14.74 21.19
N SER A 506 12.58 15.28 21.28
CA SER A 506 11.50 14.67 22.07
C SER A 506 11.14 13.29 21.58
N LEU A 507 11.13 13.08 20.25
CA LEU A 507 10.88 11.76 19.65
C LEU A 507 11.97 10.76 20.05
N PHE A 508 13.25 11.11 19.90
CA PHE A 508 14.35 10.22 20.25
C PHE A 508 14.40 9.90 21.73
N VAL A 509 14.23 10.90 22.60
CA VAL A 509 14.20 10.71 24.06
C VAL A 509 12.97 9.86 24.44
N GLY A 510 11.80 10.18 23.90
CA GLY A 510 10.58 9.41 24.16
C GLY A 510 10.71 7.93 23.72
N MET A 511 11.24 7.66 22.54
CA MET A 511 11.49 6.31 22.05
C MET A 511 12.50 5.56 22.93
N PHE A 512 13.57 6.22 23.35
CA PHE A 512 14.57 5.65 24.26
C PHE A 512 13.94 5.20 25.58
N PHE A 513 13.15 6.06 26.22
CA PHE A 513 12.45 5.72 27.46
C PHE A 513 11.36 4.67 27.25
N TYR A 514 10.63 4.69 26.12
CA TYR A 514 9.67 3.65 25.80
C TYR A 514 10.31 2.26 25.82
N ILE A 515 11.46 2.12 25.14
CA ILE A 515 12.19 0.85 25.08
C ILE A 515 12.67 0.44 26.48
N ILE A 516 13.23 1.35 27.25
CA ILE A 516 13.72 1.07 28.62
C ILE A 516 12.56 0.61 29.50
N VAL A 517 11.46 1.37 29.54
CA VAL A 517 10.31 1.03 30.38
C VAL A 517 9.73 -0.33 29.97
N LEU A 518 9.57 -0.54 28.66
CA LEU A 518 9.02 -1.80 28.14
C LEU A 518 9.88 -3.00 28.53
N ILE A 519 11.20 -2.87 28.54
CA ILE A 519 12.14 -3.88 29.01
C ILE A 519 12.01 -4.10 30.52
N LEU A 520 12.00 -3.01 31.32
CA LEU A 520 11.95 -3.09 32.78
C LEU A 520 10.69 -3.76 33.30
N ILE A 521 9.55 -3.54 32.66
CA ILE A 521 8.29 -4.19 33.04
C ILE A 521 8.10 -5.58 32.41
N GLY A 522 9.14 -6.09 31.70
CA GLY A 522 9.10 -7.40 31.04
C GLY A 522 8.05 -7.48 29.92
N GLY A 523 7.91 -6.40 29.15
CA GLY A 523 7.02 -6.32 28.00
C GLY A 523 7.57 -7.00 26.75
N ILE A 524 8.90 -7.20 26.67
CA ILE A 524 9.57 -7.91 25.58
C ILE A 524 9.95 -9.30 26.07
N MET A 525 9.50 -10.35 25.36
CA MET A 525 9.90 -11.72 25.65
C MET A 525 11.21 -12.07 24.93
N GLU A 526 12.03 -12.94 25.53
CA GLU A 526 13.26 -13.42 24.92
C GLU A 526 13.00 -14.04 23.53
N SER A 527 11.92 -14.80 23.40
CA SER A 527 11.45 -15.38 22.15
C SER A 527 11.14 -14.37 21.04
N ASP A 528 10.82 -13.14 21.39
CA ASP A 528 10.51 -12.08 20.41
C ASP A 528 11.80 -11.46 19.86
N ILE A 529 12.81 -11.28 20.73
CA ILE A 529 14.14 -10.79 20.35
C ILE A 529 14.87 -11.83 19.50
N GLU A 530 14.79 -13.10 19.86
CA GLU A 530 15.47 -14.21 19.16
C GLU A 530 15.07 -14.32 17.69
N ARG A 531 13.85 -13.89 17.37
CA ARG A 531 13.31 -13.90 16.00
C ARG A 531 13.79 -12.74 15.12
N ILE A 532 14.51 -11.76 15.68
CA ILE A 532 15.06 -10.65 14.89
C ILE A 532 16.35 -11.13 14.20
N PRO A 533 16.37 -11.27 12.87
CA PRO A 533 17.56 -11.73 12.17
C PRO A 533 18.72 -10.75 12.36
N MET A 534 19.94 -11.28 12.50
CA MET A 534 21.22 -10.58 12.69
C MET A 534 21.41 -9.84 14.03
N ILE A 535 20.36 -9.39 14.71
CA ILE A 535 20.46 -8.57 15.92
C ILE A 535 20.01 -9.37 17.17
N GLY A 536 19.15 -10.38 17.01
CA GLY A 536 18.51 -11.08 18.13
C GLY A 536 19.49 -11.72 19.11
N ALA A 537 20.38 -12.56 18.65
CA ALA A 537 21.33 -13.27 19.52
C ALA A 537 22.35 -12.35 20.24
N PRO A 538 22.94 -11.31 19.59
CA PRO A 538 23.77 -10.33 20.29
C PRO A 538 23.01 -9.52 21.34
N SER A 539 21.78 -9.11 21.02
CA SER A 539 20.95 -8.30 21.93
C SER A 539 20.53 -9.09 23.17
N ILE A 540 20.18 -10.37 23.03
CA ILE A 540 19.85 -11.24 24.18
C ILE A 540 21.05 -11.34 25.12
N ARG A 541 22.26 -11.57 24.59
CA ARG A 541 23.48 -11.63 25.40
C ARG A 541 23.74 -10.31 26.15
N PHE A 542 23.54 -9.19 25.49
CA PHE A 542 23.70 -7.88 26.07
C PHE A 542 22.67 -7.63 27.19
N PHE A 543 21.38 -7.90 26.97
CA PHE A 543 20.31 -7.71 27.95
C PHE A 543 20.40 -8.69 29.14
N LYS A 544 20.85 -9.94 28.92
CA LYS A 544 21.15 -10.87 30.00
C LYS A 544 22.36 -10.40 30.87
N LYS A 545 23.38 -9.83 30.23
CA LYS A 545 24.57 -9.29 30.94
C LYS A 545 24.22 -8.08 31.83
N ILE A 546 23.21 -7.30 31.47
CA ILE A 546 22.73 -6.14 32.25
C ILE A 546 21.68 -6.57 33.31
N GLY A 547 21.28 -7.86 33.35
CA GLY A 547 20.31 -8.36 34.34
C GLY A 547 18.85 -7.97 34.06
N VAL A 548 18.55 -7.52 32.85
CA VAL A 548 17.25 -7.00 32.43
C VAL A 548 16.34 -8.14 31.94
N LEU A 549 16.89 -9.14 31.28
CA LEU A 549 16.19 -10.38 30.95
C LEU A 549 16.49 -11.42 32.06
N LYS A 550 15.49 -11.72 32.89
CA LYS A 550 15.54 -12.86 33.81
C LYS A 550 15.48 -14.17 33.02
N ASN A 551 16.29 -15.15 33.42
CA ASN A 551 16.29 -16.51 32.89
C ASN A 551 14.91 -17.14 32.90
#